data_0723ad1ba7b7310c7474b1c1358b44f4
#
_entry.id   0723ad1ba7b7310c7474b1c1358b44f4
#
_cell.length_a   1.000
_cell.length_b   1.000
_cell.length_c   1.000
_cell.angle_alpha   90.00
_cell.angle_beta   90.00
_cell.angle_gamma   90.00
#
_symmetry.space_group_name_H-M   'P 1'
#
loop_
_entity.id
_entity.type
_entity.pdbx_description
1 polymer ?
#
loop_
_entity_poly.entity_id
_entity_poly.type
_entity_poly.pdbx_seq_one_letter_code
_entity_poly.pdbx_strand_id
1 'polypeptide(L)'
;MENWVNYLNDIVEYDVRWNIYKTILIILILWLIKKGGNKIIGIRTGEDMKRVYHWRKTVQYTLVFIGLLLVGNIWISNFQSITTFLGLLSAGIAIALKDIFVNIAGWIFIYWRKPFDVGDRIQIGDYIGDVVDLRLFQFSLLEVGNWVDADQSTGRIVHVPNGKVFMDPQANYSQGFDYIWNEQNINISLDSDYKKAQIILKEIMNKMFQSDFKTIEYALRKAQKEHFISFSQYTPTVYCKIHERGIQLSLRYLCNPRKRRFFEHHFTEAMIDRFRMEPDIKIVYPITSIYLEKGMGKGNKNA
;
A
#
# COMPACT_ATOMS: atom_id res chain seq x y z
N MET A 1 -66.76 22.81 -16.09
CA MET A 1 -65.44 22.78 -15.53
C MET A 1 -65.38 22.44 -13.99
N GLU A 2 -66.30 23.00 -13.22
CA GLU A 2 -66.40 22.73 -11.78
C GLU A 2 -66.61 21.23 -11.41
N ASN A 3 -67.41 20.49 -12.15
CA ASN A 3 -67.67 19.09 -11.88
C ASN A 3 -66.42 18.19 -12.01
N TRP A 4 -65.52 18.52 -12.91
CA TRP A 4 -64.26 17.78 -13.07
C TRP A 4 -63.24 18.08 -11.95
N VAL A 5 -63.19 19.31 -11.47
CA VAL A 5 -62.32 19.72 -10.35
C VAL A 5 -62.78 19.05 -9.05
N ASN A 6 -64.11 19.01 -8.82
CA ASN A 6 -64.66 18.32 -7.65
C ASN A 6 -64.43 16.82 -7.72
N TYR A 7 -64.55 16.17 -8.87
CA TYR A 7 -64.26 14.75 -9.07
C TYR A 7 -62.78 14.40 -8.83
N LEU A 8 -61.86 15.24 -9.32
CA LEU A 8 -60.41 15.07 -9.07
C LEU A 8 -60.07 15.29 -7.61
N ASN A 9 -60.68 16.27 -6.93
CA ASN A 9 -60.47 16.48 -5.49
C ASN A 9 -61.00 15.31 -4.68
N ASP A 10 -62.10 14.70 -5.03
CA ASP A 10 -62.66 13.52 -4.35
C ASP A 10 -61.76 12.29 -4.50
N ILE A 11 -61.15 12.09 -5.66
CA ILE A 11 -60.20 11.00 -5.90
C ILE A 11 -58.91 11.21 -5.07
N VAL A 12 -58.34 12.41 -5.11
CA VAL A 12 -57.12 12.75 -4.33
C VAL A 12 -57.40 12.61 -2.82
N GLU A 13 -58.54 13.06 -2.36
CA GLU A 13 -58.96 12.96 -0.97
C GLU A 13 -59.20 11.50 -0.53
N TYR A 14 -59.73 10.65 -1.40
CA TYR A 14 -59.88 9.22 -1.18
C TYR A 14 -58.54 8.51 -1.07
N ASP A 15 -57.59 8.78 -1.96
CA ASP A 15 -56.25 8.17 -1.95
C ASP A 15 -55.45 8.60 -0.70
N VAL A 16 -55.55 9.87 -0.32
CA VAL A 16 -54.90 10.38 0.89
C VAL A 16 -55.48 9.71 2.15
N ARG A 17 -56.81 9.62 2.25
CA ARG A 17 -57.48 8.94 3.38
C ARG A 17 -57.05 7.47 3.46
N TRP A 18 -57.02 6.76 2.33
CA TRP A 18 -56.58 5.35 2.29
C TRP A 18 -55.12 5.16 2.68
N ASN A 19 -54.24 6.05 2.29
CA ASN A 19 -52.84 6.04 2.69
C ASN A 19 -52.64 6.33 4.20
N ILE A 20 -53.46 7.19 4.78
CA ILE A 20 -53.50 7.41 6.25
C ILE A 20 -53.87 6.12 6.96
N TYR A 21 -54.90 5.41 6.53
CA TYR A 21 -55.32 4.13 7.16
C TYR A 21 -54.20 3.07 7.09
N LYS A 22 -53.56 2.93 5.91
CA LYS A 22 -52.41 2.03 5.72
C LYS A 22 -51.27 2.40 6.64
N THR A 23 -50.94 3.67 6.79
CA THR A 23 -49.87 4.16 7.67
C THR A 23 -50.17 3.83 9.13
N ILE A 24 -51.40 4.07 9.61
CA ILE A 24 -51.84 3.74 10.97
C ILE A 24 -51.76 2.22 11.18
N LEU A 25 -52.18 1.42 10.24
CA LEU A 25 -52.12 -0.04 10.29
C LEU A 25 -50.68 -0.55 10.41
N ILE A 26 -49.76 -0.01 9.61
CA ILE A 26 -48.33 -0.35 9.69
C ILE A 26 -47.73 -0.01 11.06
N ILE A 27 -48.00 1.18 11.56
CA ILE A 27 -47.52 1.62 12.88
C ILE A 27 -48.06 0.69 13.99
N LEU A 28 -49.33 0.31 13.88
CA LEU A 28 -49.95 -0.64 14.84
C LEU A 28 -49.28 -2.02 14.82
N ILE A 29 -49.03 -2.54 13.60
CA ILE A 29 -48.36 -3.84 13.42
C ILE A 29 -46.97 -3.79 14.01
N LEU A 30 -46.16 -2.76 13.68
CA LEU A 30 -44.81 -2.59 14.19
C LEU A 30 -44.78 -2.46 15.70
N TRP A 31 -45.76 -1.77 16.27
CA TRP A 31 -45.91 -1.65 17.73
C TRP A 31 -46.21 -3.01 18.39
N LEU A 32 -47.10 -3.84 17.77
CA LEU A 32 -47.40 -5.19 18.26
C LEU A 32 -46.17 -6.10 18.18
N ILE A 33 -45.38 -6.02 17.05
CA ILE A 33 -44.14 -6.79 16.86
C ILE A 33 -43.10 -6.36 17.95
N LYS A 34 -42.95 -5.06 18.18
CA LYS A 34 -42.08 -4.54 19.24
C LYS A 34 -42.47 -5.07 20.62
N LYS A 35 -43.78 -5.05 20.94
CA LYS A 35 -44.31 -5.54 22.23
C LYS A 35 -44.07 -7.06 22.40
N GLY A 36 -44.34 -7.84 21.35
CA GLY A 36 -44.09 -9.30 21.33
C GLY A 36 -42.60 -9.63 21.42
N GLY A 37 -41.78 -8.97 20.61
CA GLY A 37 -40.33 -9.14 20.61
C GLY A 37 -39.67 -8.84 21.94
N ASN A 38 -40.07 -7.76 22.60
CA ASN A 38 -39.61 -7.41 23.96
C ASN A 38 -39.96 -8.46 25.02
N LYS A 39 -41.12 -9.12 24.87
CA LYS A 39 -41.56 -10.20 25.77
C LYS A 39 -40.70 -11.47 25.55
N ILE A 40 -40.44 -11.83 24.30
CA ILE A 40 -39.62 -13.02 23.94
C ILE A 40 -38.15 -12.81 24.37
N ILE A 41 -37.59 -11.62 24.17
CA ILE A 41 -36.22 -11.29 24.59
C ILE A 41 -36.06 -11.42 26.10
N GLY A 42 -37.07 -10.98 26.88
CA GLY A 42 -37.05 -11.12 28.32
C GLY A 42 -37.07 -12.58 28.83
N ILE A 43 -37.70 -13.48 28.08
CA ILE A 43 -37.79 -14.91 28.44
C ILE A 43 -36.52 -15.68 28.07
N ARG A 44 -35.88 -15.35 26.90
CA ARG A 44 -34.73 -16.11 26.36
C ARG A 44 -33.37 -15.71 26.88
N THR A 45 -33.18 -14.46 27.33
CA THR A 45 -31.82 -13.91 27.56
C THR A 45 -31.37 -14.04 29.02
N GLY A 46 -32.17 -14.60 29.93
CA GLY A 46 -31.79 -14.84 31.33
C GLY A 46 -31.40 -13.56 32.08
N GLU A 47 -30.50 -13.65 33.07
CA GLU A 47 -30.13 -12.56 34.00
C GLU A 47 -29.14 -11.54 33.41
N ASP A 48 -28.66 -11.67 32.15
CA ASP A 48 -27.70 -10.72 31.60
C ASP A 48 -28.37 -9.43 31.09
N MET A 49 -28.54 -8.49 32.00
CA MET A 49 -29.18 -7.18 31.80
C MET A 49 -28.56 -6.38 30.61
N LYS A 50 -27.23 -6.49 30.36
CA LYS A 50 -26.58 -5.77 29.27
C LYS A 50 -26.98 -6.32 27.91
N ARG A 51 -27.06 -7.64 27.75
CA ARG A 51 -27.51 -8.29 26.51
C ARG A 51 -28.96 -7.98 26.20
N VAL A 52 -29.83 -8.05 27.20
CA VAL A 52 -31.26 -7.70 27.03
C VAL A 52 -31.42 -6.26 26.54
N TYR A 53 -30.67 -5.32 27.14
CA TYR A 53 -30.69 -3.92 26.71
C TYR A 53 -30.26 -3.71 25.27
N HIS A 54 -29.14 -4.29 24.86
CA HIS A 54 -28.65 -4.17 23.49
C HIS A 54 -29.61 -4.77 22.47
N TRP A 55 -30.13 -5.98 22.70
CA TRP A 55 -31.10 -6.62 21.83
C TRP A 55 -32.40 -5.80 21.69
N ARG A 56 -32.93 -5.27 22.75
CA ARG A 56 -34.12 -4.39 22.71
C ARG A 56 -33.89 -3.14 21.89
N LYS A 57 -32.73 -2.49 22.03
CA LYS A 57 -32.37 -1.32 21.25
C LYS A 57 -32.18 -1.67 19.75
N THR A 58 -31.50 -2.75 19.45
CA THR A 58 -31.33 -3.22 18.07
C THR A 58 -32.69 -3.47 17.40
N VAL A 59 -33.56 -4.24 18.06
CA VAL A 59 -34.92 -4.51 17.54
C VAL A 59 -35.70 -3.21 17.35
N GLN A 60 -35.62 -2.28 18.30
CA GLN A 60 -36.30 -0.99 18.17
C GLN A 60 -35.83 -0.17 16.98
N TYR A 61 -34.49 -0.05 16.78
CA TYR A 61 -33.94 0.70 15.63
C TYR A 61 -34.27 0.03 14.30
N THR A 62 -34.18 -1.29 14.23
CA THR A 62 -34.55 -2.06 13.04
C THR A 62 -36.04 -1.85 12.68
N LEU A 63 -36.94 -1.92 13.67
CA LEU A 63 -38.36 -1.69 13.44
C LEU A 63 -38.67 -0.26 13.01
N VAL A 64 -38.01 0.74 13.60
CA VAL A 64 -38.13 2.14 13.16
C VAL A 64 -37.65 2.32 11.73
N PHE A 65 -36.52 1.74 11.36
CA PHE A 65 -35.97 1.80 10.01
C PHE A 65 -36.91 1.15 8.99
N ILE A 66 -37.42 -0.06 9.28
CA ILE A 66 -38.42 -0.75 8.45
C ILE A 66 -39.70 0.09 8.34
N GLY A 67 -40.16 0.66 9.46
CA GLY A 67 -41.34 1.52 9.48
C GLY A 67 -41.21 2.73 8.58
N LEU A 68 -40.06 3.41 8.61
CA LEU A 68 -39.77 4.54 7.72
C LEU A 68 -39.80 4.12 6.25
N LEU A 69 -39.24 2.97 5.89
CA LEU A 69 -39.26 2.47 4.53
C LEU A 69 -40.69 2.14 4.06
N LEU A 70 -41.47 1.45 4.88
CA LEU A 70 -42.84 1.06 4.53
C LEU A 70 -43.79 2.25 4.40
N VAL A 71 -43.73 3.19 5.33
CA VAL A 71 -44.53 4.43 5.30
C VAL A 71 -44.08 5.28 4.10
N GLY A 72 -42.75 5.43 3.90
CA GLY A 72 -42.23 6.14 2.74
C GLY A 72 -42.77 5.59 1.41
N ASN A 73 -42.79 4.27 1.25
CA ASN A 73 -43.28 3.62 0.03
C ASN A 73 -44.77 3.92 -0.24
N ILE A 74 -45.63 4.02 0.81
CA ILE A 74 -47.05 4.37 0.64
C ILE A 74 -47.22 5.79 0.12
N TRP A 75 -46.37 6.73 0.57
CA TRP A 75 -46.51 8.14 0.21
C TRP A 75 -45.80 8.51 -1.10
N ILE A 76 -44.77 7.71 -1.51
CA ILE A 76 -44.01 7.95 -2.77
C ILE A 76 -44.90 7.90 -4.02
N SER A 77 -45.91 7.02 -4.04
CA SER A 77 -46.78 6.87 -5.19
C SER A 77 -47.59 8.15 -5.57
N ASN A 78 -47.76 9.07 -4.62
CA ASN A 78 -48.52 10.30 -4.82
C ASN A 78 -47.66 11.54 -5.15
N PHE A 79 -46.31 11.40 -5.15
CA PHE A 79 -45.43 12.56 -5.34
C PHE A 79 -44.33 12.27 -6.35
N GLN A 80 -44.54 12.64 -7.61
CA GLN A 80 -43.54 12.54 -8.68
C GLN A 80 -42.24 13.30 -8.33
N SER A 81 -42.33 14.37 -7.56
CA SER A 81 -41.21 15.15 -7.04
C SER A 81 -40.37 14.36 -6.01
N ILE A 82 -40.98 13.43 -5.25
CA ILE A 82 -40.27 12.60 -4.27
C ILE A 82 -39.37 11.57 -4.96
N THR A 83 -39.80 11.01 -6.08
CA THR A 83 -38.98 10.07 -6.87
C THR A 83 -37.71 10.75 -7.36
N THR A 84 -37.78 11.98 -7.83
CA THR A 84 -36.62 12.78 -8.22
C THR A 84 -35.73 13.08 -7.03
N PHE A 85 -36.30 13.47 -5.89
CA PHE A 85 -35.57 13.74 -4.67
C PHE A 85 -34.84 12.48 -4.16
N LEU A 86 -35.54 11.33 -4.13
CA LEU A 86 -34.90 10.05 -3.71
C LEU A 86 -33.81 9.60 -4.70
N GLY A 87 -33.97 9.87 -5.99
CA GLY A 87 -32.97 9.64 -7.00
C GLY A 87 -31.68 10.44 -6.70
N LEU A 88 -31.81 11.74 -6.44
CA LEU A 88 -30.70 12.62 -6.09
C LEU A 88 -30.07 12.22 -4.74
N LEU A 89 -30.89 11.89 -3.75
CA LEU A 89 -30.43 11.43 -2.44
C LEU A 89 -29.63 10.10 -2.58
N SER A 90 -30.16 9.15 -3.36
CA SER A 90 -29.48 7.87 -3.62
C SER A 90 -28.14 8.07 -4.32
N ALA A 91 -28.09 8.98 -5.31
CA ALA A 91 -26.84 9.34 -5.97
C ALA A 91 -25.84 9.97 -5.00
N GLY A 92 -26.30 10.87 -4.12
CA GLY A 92 -25.47 11.46 -3.07
C GLY A 92 -24.91 10.42 -2.10
N ILE A 93 -25.73 9.46 -1.65
CA ILE A 93 -25.33 8.36 -0.79
C ILE A 93 -24.33 7.45 -1.52
N ALA A 94 -24.57 7.12 -2.79
CA ALA A 94 -23.65 6.29 -3.57
C ALA A 94 -22.27 6.95 -3.70
N ILE A 95 -22.22 8.26 -3.93
CA ILE A 95 -20.96 9.02 -3.97
C ILE A 95 -20.27 9.03 -2.59
N ALA A 96 -21.03 9.25 -1.52
CA ALA A 96 -20.48 9.25 -0.16
C ALA A 96 -19.93 7.89 0.27
N LEU A 97 -20.51 6.78 -0.20
CA LEU A 97 -20.08 5.43 0.11
C LEU A 97 -19.09 4.85 -0.90
N LYS A 98 -18.72 5.59 -1.95
CA LYS A 98 -17.83 5.14 -3.03
C LYS A 98 -16.54 4.49 -2.49
N ASP A 99 -15.87 5.13 -1.55
CA ASP A 99 -14.58 4.65 -1.05
C ASP A 99 -14.70 3.32 -0.29
N ILE A 100 -15.82 3.08 0.37
CA ILE A 100 -16.10 1.79 1.02
C ILE A 100 -16.16 0.68 -0.03
N PHE A 101 -16.92 0.90 -1.12
CA PHE A 101 -17.05 -0.08 -2.20
C PHE A 101 -15.74 -0.28 -2.95
N VAL A 102 -14.97 0.78 -3.20
CA VAL A 102 -13.64 0.68 -3.83
C VAL A 102 -12.69 -0.16 -2.98
N ASN A 103 -12.72 -0.03 -1.65
CA ASN A 103 -11.89 -0.85 -0.77
C ASN A 103 -12.30 -2.32 -0.77
N ILE A 104 -13.61 -2.62 -0.80
CA ILE A 104 -14.10 -4.00 -0.93
C ILE A 104 -13.68 -4.59 -2.29
N ALA A 105 -13.84 -3.83 -3.37
CA ALA A 105 -13.38 -4.25 -4.70
C ALA A 105 -11.87 -4.50 -4.74
N GLY A 106 -11.08 -3.64 -4.10
CA GLY A 106 -9.64 -3.81 -3.93
C GLY A 106 -9.28 -5.09 -3.18
N TRP A 107 -9.99 -5.38 -2.08
CA TRP A 107 -9.82 -6.64 -1.35
C TRP A 107 -10.09 -7.86 -2.23
N ILE A 108 -11.22 -7.87 -2.97
CA ILE A 108 -11.56 -8.96 -3.91
C ILE A 108 -10.46 -9.12 -4.96
N PHE A 109 -9.96 -8.00 -5.52
CA PHE A 109 -8.89 -8.00 -6.51
C PHE A 109 -7.60 -8.61 -5.94
N ILE A 110 -7.17 -8.18 -4.74
CA ILE A 110 -5.96 -8.70 -4.07
C ILE A 110 -6.12 -10.21 -3.84
N TYR A 111 -7.27 -10.64 -3.31
CA TYR A 111 -7.53 -12.03 -2.98
C TYR A 111 -7.58 -12.95 -4.22
N TRP A 112 -8.18 -12.48 -5.30
CA TRP A 112 -8.38 -13.28 -6.52
C TRP A 112 -7.17 -13.23 -7.44
N ARG A 113 -6.66 -12.04 -7.77
CA ARG A 113 -5.55 -11.87 -8.70
C ARG A 113 -4.17 -12.05 -8.06
N LYS A 114 -4.11 -11.94 -6.73
CA LYS A 114 -2.88 -12.07 -5.94
C LYS A 114 -1.70 -11.28 -6.52
N PRO A 115 -1.81 -9.97 -6.71
CA PRO A 115 -0.67 -9.16 -7.09
C PRO A 115 0.42 -9.19 -6.01
N PHE A 116 0.03 -9.48 -4.77
CA PHE A 116 0.87 -9.78 -3.61
C PHE A 116 0.10 -10.62 -2.58
N ASP A 117 0.82 -11.25 -1.67
CA ASP A 117 0.24 -12.05 -0.57
C ASP A 117 0.90 -11.64 0.76
N VAL A 118 0.36 -12.13 1.89
CA VAL A 118 0.99 -11.93 3.21
C VAL A 118 2.39 -12.55 3.19
N GLY A 119 3.36 -11.75 3.63
CA GLY A 119 4.77 -12.12 3.59
C GLY A 119 5.54 -11.53 2.41
N ASP A 120 4.89 -10.98 1.38
CA ASP A 120 5.58 -10.31 0.29
C ASP A 120 6.11 -8.94 0.70
N ARG A 121 7.26 -8.54 0.15
CA ARG A 121 7.75 -7.17 0.18
C ARG A 121 7.22 -6.44 -1.04
N ILE A 122 6.49 -5.35 -0.81
CA ILE A 122 5.89 -4.56 -1.87
C ILE A 122 6.19 -3.06 -1.71
N GLN A 123 6.08 -2.37 -2.83
CA GLN A 123 5.95 -0.92 -2.85
C GLN A 123 4.61 -0.57 -3.49
N ILE A 124 3.86 0.31 -2.86
CA ILE A 124 2.63 0.89 -3.39
C ILE A 124 2.63 2.40 -3.16
N GLY A 125 2.68 3.17 -4.24
CA GLY A 125 2.96 4.61 -4.16
C GLY A 125 4.27 4.86 -3.41
N ASP A 126 4.20 5.67 -2.35
CA ASP A 126 5.35 6.04 -1.53
C ASP A 126 5.65 5.06 -0.37
N TYR A 127 4.81 4.04 -0.18
CA TYR A 127 4.96 3.11 0.93
C TYR A 127 5.66 1.82 0.48
N ILE A 128 6.73 1.48 1.18
CA ILE A 128 7.46 0.22 1.00
C ILE A 128 7.37 -0.57 2.30
N GLY A 129 7.07 -1.87 2.21
CA GLY A 129 6.99 -2.70 3.41
C GLY A 129 6.72 -4.18 3.12
N ASP A 130 6.82 -4.98 4.16
CA ASP A 130 6.42 -6.38 4.16
C ASP A 130 4.93 -6.48 4.52
N VAL A 131 4.13 -7.15 3.70
CA VAL A 131 2.70 -7.35 3.95
C VAL A 131 2.53 -8.26 5.15
N VAL A 132 1.90 -7.77 6.22
CA VAL A 132 1.69 -8.52 7.47
C VAL A 132 0.25 -8.96 7.67
N ASP A 133 -0.72 -8.26 7.05
CA ASP A 133 -2.14 -8.58 7.21
C ASP A 133 -2.97 -8.06 6.03
N LEU A 134 -4.04 -8.80 5.66
CA LEU A 134 -4.99 -8.45 4.62
C LEU A 134 -6.41 -8.48 5.18
N ARG A 135 -7.06 -7.31 5.26
CA ARG A 135 -8.43 -7.16 5.76
C ARG A 135 -9.37 -6.60 4.70
N LEU A 136 -10.67 -6.63 4.99
CA LEU A 136 -11.73 -6.25 4.05
C LEU A 136 -11.58 -4.83 3.47
N PHE A 137 -11.11 -3.86 4.27
CA PHE A 137 -11.01 -2.46 3.85
C PHE A 137 -9.57 -1.99 3.65
N GLN A 138 -8.59 -2.69 4.24
CA GLN A 138 -7.19 -2.28 4.25
C GLN A 138 -6.28 -3.49 4.34
N PHE A 139 -5.06 -3.34 3.86
CA PHE A 139 -3.94 -4.22 4.20
C PHE A 139 -2.91 -3.48 5.03
N SER A 140 -2.05 -4.23 5.70
CA SER A 140 -1.05 -3.67 6.63
C SER A 140 0.35 -4.02 6.16
N LEU A 141 1.22 -3.04 6.16
CA LEU A 141 2.63 -3.17 5.81
C LEU A 141 3.49 -2.94 7.06
N LEU A 142 4.44 -3.83 7.33
CA LEU A 142 5.57 -3.50 8.19
C LEU A 142 6.54 -2.66 7.37
N GLU A 143 6.56 -1.35 7.64
CA GLU A 143 7.33 -0.39 6.85
C GLU A 143 8.82 -0.71 6.83
N VAL A 144 9.44 -0.53 5.67
CA VAL A 144 10.89 -0.61 5.47
C VAL A 144 11.43 0.66 4.82
N GLY A 145 12.71 0.94 4.99
CA GLY A 145 13.34 2.14 4.46
C GLY A 145 12.97 3.38 5.26
N ASN A 146 12.47 4.44 4.58
CA ASN A 146 12.18 5.76 5.14
C ASN A 146 13.46 6.37 5.75
N TRP A 147 13.62 6.39 7.07
CA TRP A 147 14.84 6.87 7.77
C TRP A 147 15.86 5.76 8.09
N VAL A 148 15.55 4.50 7.76
CA VAL A 148 16.44 3.36 8.00
C VAL A 148 17.05 2.90 6.69
N ASP A 149 18.37 2.88 6.62
CA ASP A 149 19.11 2.53 5.40
C ASP A 149 18.95 1.05 5.00
N ALA A 150 19.17 0.80 3.70
CA ALA A 150 19.24 -0.53 3.10
C ALA A 150 17.99 -1.39 3.33
N ASP A 151 16.81 -0.78 3.17
CA ASP A 151 15.49 -1.43 3.24
C ASP A 151 15.26 -2.23 4.52
N GLN A 152 15.75 -1.73 5.66
CA GLN A 152 15.48 -2.32 6.97
C GLN A 152 14.14 -1.85 7.52
N SER A 153 13.52 -2.67 8.36
CA SER A 153 12.24 -2.33 8.99
C SER A 153 12.39 -1.14 9.93
N THR A 154 11.45 -0.20 9.83
CA THR A 154 11.32 0.92 10.77
C THR A 154 10.61 0.52 12.07
N GLY A 155 9.97 -0.67 12.10
CA GLY A 155 9.09 -1.11 13.18
C GLY A 155 7.68 -0.54 13.14
N ARG A 156 7.37 0.38 12.21
CA ARG A 156 6.02 0.93 12.03
C ARG A 156 5.14 0.01 11.19
N ILE A 157 3.87 -0.06 11.57
CA ILE A 157 2.83 -0.69 10.75
C ILE A 157 2.05 0.43 10.04
N VAL A 158 2.02 0.37 8.71
CA VAL A 158 1.25 1.28 7.87
C VAL A 158 0.01 0.57 7.37
N HIS A 159 -1.16 1.15 7.63
CA HIS A 159 -2.42 0.64 7.11
C HIS A 159 -2.75 1.34 5.79
N VAL A 160 -2.86 0.58 4.72
CA VAL A 160 -3.12 1.08 3.38
C VAL A 160 -4.52 0.63 2.95
N PRO A 161 -5.42 1.56 2.56
CA PRO A 161 -6.72 1.20 2.02
C PRO A 161 -6.60 0.32 0.77
N ASN A 162 -7.39 -0.76 0.69
CA ASN A 162 -7.30 -1.71 -0.43
C ASN A 162 -7.53 -1.06 -1.81
N GLY A 163 -8.34 -0.01 -1.86
CA GLY A 163 -8.60 0.74 -3.10
C GLY A 163 -7.36 1.36 -3.74
N LYS A 164 -6.28 1.52 -3.00
CA LYS A 164 -4.99 2.00 -3.51
C LYS A 164 -4.41 1.12 -4.61
N VAL A 165 -4.75 -0.17 -4.65
CA VAL A 165 -4.31 -1.10 -5.71
C VAL A 165 -4.81 -0.72 -7.12
N PHE A 166 -5.83 0.13 -7.22
CA PHE A 166 -6.34 0.65 -8.49
C PHE A 166 -5.81 2.04 -8.84
N MET A 167 -5.21 2.72 -7.88
CA MET A 167 -4.80 4.13 -8.03
C MET A 167 -3.29 4.27 -8.19
N ASP A 168 -2.51 3.46 -7.45
CA ASP A 168 -1.07 3.57 -7.40
C ASP A 168 -0.39 2.38 -8.11
N PRO A 169 0.76 2.59 -8.74
CA PRO A 169 1.56 1.49 -9.25
C PRO A 169 2.03 0.61 -8.10
N GLN A 170 2.11 -0.71 -8.38
CA GLN A 170 2.52 -1.71 -7.42
C GLN A 170 3.80 -2.37 -7.91
N ALA A 171 4.83 -2.43 -7.07
CA ALA A 171 6.01 -3.22 -7.30
C ALA A 171 6.08 -4.32 -6.24
N ASN A 172 6.21 -5.57 -6.67
CA ASN A 172 6.41 -6.72 -5.77
C ASN A 172 7.87 -7.17 -5.90
N TYR A 173 8.59 -7.19 -4.78
CA TYR A 173 10.01 -7.55 -4.72
C TYR A 173 10.24 -9.06 -4.65
N SER A 174 9.16 -9.84 -4.41
CA SER A 174 9.22 -11.29 -4.19
C SER A 174 8.52 -12.08 -5.30
N GLN A 175 7.60 -11.45 -6.05
CA GLN A 175 6.80 -12.16 -7.03
C GLN A 175 7.59 -12.51 -8.30
N GLY A 176 7.63 -13.78 -8.63
CA GLY A 176 8.25 -14.30 -9.84
C GLY A 176 9.76 -14.47 -9.77
N PHE A 177 10.46 -13.65 -9.00
CA PHE A 177 11.90 -13.74 -8.80
C PHE A 177 12.30 -13.15 -7.44
N ASP A 178 12.78 -13.98 -6.53
CA ASP A 178 13.06 -13.60 -5.13
C ASP A 178 14.33 -12.76 -4.94
N TYR A 179 14.89 -12.21 -6.00
CA TYR A 179 16.12 -11.42 -5.99
C TYR A 179 15.92 -10.09 -6.69
N ILE A 180 16.57 -9.06 -6.18
CA ILE A 180 16.64 -7.74 -6.80
C ILE A 180 18.08 -7.41 -7.17
N TRP A 181 18.26 -6.53 -8.15
CA TRP A 181 19.54 -5.92 -8.45
C TRP A 181 19.89 -4.91 -7.37
N ASN A 182 21.04 -5.09 -6.73
CA ASN A 182 21.65 -4.11 -5.85
C ASN A 182 22.91 -3.54 -6.49
N GLU A 183 23.16 -2.27 -6.25
CA GLU A 183 24.34 -1.59 -6.77
C GLU A 183 25.02 -0.82 -5.64
N GLN A 184 26.32 -1.07 -5.44
CA GLN A 184 27.11 -0.40 -4.44
C GLN A 184 28.25 0.37 -5.12
N ASN A 185 28.32 1.68 -4.83
CA ASN A 185 29.27 2.58 -5.44
C ASN A 185 30.46 2.84 -4.54
N ILE A 186 31.67 2.65 -5.08
CA ILE A 186 32.94 2.88 -4.41
C ILE A 186 33.74 3.88 -5.22
N ASN A 187 34.23 4.94 -4.61
CA ASN A 187 35.05 5.96 -5.26
C ASN A 187 36.52 5.77 -4.87
N ILE A 188 37.38 5.64 -5.87
CA ILE A 188 38.83 5.55 -5.73
C ILE A 188 39.53 6.72 -6.44
N SER A 189 40.75 7.06 -6.02
CA SER A 189 41.52 8.13 -6.65
C SER A 189 41.84 7.84 -8.13
N LEU A 190 41.97 8.89 -8.94
CA LEU A 190 42.41 8.78 -10.34
C LEU A 190 43.75 8.10 -10.51
N ASP A 191 44.63 8.22 -9.49
CA ASP A 191 45.96 7.61 -9.47
C ASP A 191 45.93 6.13 -9.05
N SER A 192 44.76 5.58 -8.72
CA SER A 192 44.63 4.21 -8.28
C SER A 192 44.61 3.23 -9.46
N ASP A 193 45.13 2.02 -9.23
CA ASP A 193 44.95 0.91 -10.18
C ASP A 193 43.51 0.40 -10.13
N TYR A 194 42.64 1.01 -10.94
CA TYR A 194 41.23 0.66 -11.00
C TYR A 194 40.99 -0.76 -11.55
N LYS A 195 41.90 -1.31 -12.39
CA LYS A 195 41.76 -2.67 -12.91
C LYS A 195 41.97 -3.69 -11.81
N LYS A 196 42.99 -3.49 -10.99
CA LYS A 196 43.25 -4.32 -9.80
C LYS A 196 42.09 -4.21 -8.82
N ALA A 197 41.59 -3.00 -8.57
CA ALA A 197 40.44 -2.78 -7.71
C ALA A 197 39.20 -3.55 -8.21
N GLN A 198 38.92 -3.52 -9.53
CA GLN A 198 37.79 -4.29 -10.10
C GLN A 198 37.94 -5.79 -9.91
N ILE A 199 39.14 -6.34 -10.03
CA ILE A 199 39.43 -7.77 -9.82
C ILE A 199 39.14 -8.12 -8.36
N ILE A 200 39.67 -7.35 -7.42
CA ILE A 200 39.48 -7.57 -5.98
C ILE A 200 38.00 -7.54 -5.59
N LEU A 201 37.26 -6.54 -6.09
CA LEU A 201 35.83 -6.43 -5.80
C LEU A 201 35.04 -7.63 -6.34
N LYS A 202 35.39 -8.11 -7.54
CA LYS A 202 34.77 -9.34 -8.10
C LYS A 202 35.13 -10.58 -7.31
N GLU A 203 36.36 -10.72 -6.85
CA GLU A 203 36.81 -11.85 -6.02
C GLU A 203 36.03 -11.90 -4.70
N ILE A 204 35.91 -10.77 -4.00
CA ILE A 204 35.16 -10.65 -2.74
C ILE A 204 33.71 -11.10 -2.98
N MET A 205 33.05 -10.56 -4.01
CA MET A 205 31.66 -10.91 -4.29
C MET A 205 31.48 -12.36 -4.69
N ASN A 206 32.31 -12.88 -5.55
CA ASN A 206 32.24 -14.30 -5.94
C ASN A 206 32.40 -15.23 -4.73
N LYS A 207 33.27 -14.89 -3.79
CA LYS A 207 33.44 -15.65 -2.55
C LYS A 207 32.20 -15.58 -1.67
N MET A 208 31.57 -14.40 -1.54
CA MET A 208 30.35 -14.21 -0.74
C MET A 208 29.15 -14.95 -1.33
N PHE A 209 29.03 -15.00 -2.67
CA PHE A 209 27.91 -15.61 -3.38
C PHE A 209 28.12 -17.07 -3.78
N GLN A 210 29.25 -17.67 -3.45
CA GLN A 210 29.58 -19.03 -3.88
C GLN A 210 28.52 -20.07 -3.50
N SER A 211 27.87 -19.90 -2.35
CA SER A 211 26.76 -20.76 -1.89
C SER A 211 25.46 -20.49 -2.63
N ASP A 212 25.21 -19.25 -3.04
CA ASP A 212 23.92 -18.78 -3.54
C ASP A 212 23.78 -18.88 -5.06
N PHE A 213 24.86 -19.04 -5.80
CA PHE A 213 24.82 -19.10 -7.29
C PHE A 213 23.87 -20.15 -7.84
N LYS A 214 23.89 -21.36 -7.29
CA LYS A 214 22.99 -22.44 -7.74
C LYS A 214 21.52 -22.12 -7.47
N THR A 215 21.25 -21.49 -6.35
CA THR A 215 19.89 -21.09 -5.94
C THR A 215 19.37 -19.93 -6.83
N ILE A 216 20.22 -18.95 -7.09
CA ILE A 216 19.93 -17.82 -8.00
C ILE A 216 19.67 -18.33 -9.41
N GLU A 217 20.52 -19.21 -9.93
CA GLU A 217 20.37 -19.79 -11.28
C GLU A 217 19.06 -20.58 -11.39
N TYR A 218 18.72 -21.38 -10.37
CA TYR A 218 17.47 -22.12 -10.36
C TYR A 218 16.25 -21.18 -10.34
N ALA A 219 16.25 -20.17 -9.47
CA ALA A 219 15.20 -19.17 -9.39
C ALA A 219 15.04 -18.40 -10.71
N LEU A 220 16.17 -18.06 -11.35
CA LEU A 220 16.18 -17.37 -12.64
C LEU A 220 15.56 -18.23 -13.75
N ARG A 221 15.96 -19.50 -13.84
CA ARG A 221 15.37 -20.43 -14.83
C ARG A 221 13.88 -20.64 -14.62
N LYS A 222 13.40 -20.63 -13.39
CA LYS A 222 11.98 -20.69 -13.05
C LYS A 222 11.26 -19.42 -13.51
N ALA A 223 11.79 -18.24 -13.15
CA ALA A 223 11.22 -16.94 -13.55
C ALA A 223 11.17 -16.75 -15.08
N GLN A 224 12.17 -17.22 -15.81
CA GLN A 224 12.17 -17.19 -17.28
C GLN A 224 11.03 -17.99 -17.89
N LYS A 225 10.64 -19.09 -17.29
CA LYS A 225 9.51 -19.92 -17.79
C LYS A 225 8.15 -19.29 -17.49
N GLU A 226 8.03 -18.61 -16.37
CA GLU A 226 6.73 -18.09 -15.90
C GLU A 226 6.45 -16.65 -16.38
N HIS A 227 7.48 -15.81 -16.58
CA HIS A 227 7.31 -14.37 -16.75
C HIS A 227 7.98 -13.75 -17.99
N PHE A 228 8.52 -14.53 -18.93
CA PHE A 228 9.25 -13.98 -20.08
C PHE A 228 10.43 -13.03 -19.69
N ILE A 229 11.00 -13.23 -18.49
CA ILE A 229 12.11 -12.43 -18.00
C ILE A 229 13.41 -13.04 -18.50
N SER A 230 14.21 -12.28 -19.24
CA SER A 230 15.52 -12.71 -19.71
C SER A 230 16.59 -11.78 -19.15
N PHE A 231 17.46 -12.31 -18.32
CA PHE A 231 18.68 -11.61 -17.91
C PHE A 231 19.86 -12.21 -18.69
N SER A 232 20.53 -11.37 -19.45
CA SER A 232 21.74 -11.78 -20.21
C SER A 232 22.92 -12.05 -19.29
N GLN A 233 22.97 -11.42 -18.11
CA GLN A 233 24.04 -11.57 -17.14
C GLN A 233 23.47 -11.49 -15.73
N TYR A 234 23.78 -12.50 -14.91
CA TYR A 234 23.33 -12.61 -13.51
C TYR A 234 24.50 -12.72 -12.52
N THR A 235 25.74 -12.75 -13.03
CA THR A 235 26.94 -12.75 -12.20
C THR A 235 27.32 -11.35 -11.74
N PRO A 236 27.95 -11.20 -10.58
CA PRO A 236 28.44 -9.91 -10.10
C PRO A 236 29.34 -9.23 -11.12
N THR A 237 29.08 -7.96 -11.39
CA THR A 237 29.83 -7.17 -12.38
C THR A 237 30.21 -5.83 -11.78
N VAL A 238 31.44 -5.37 -12.09
CA VAL A 238 31.93 -4.06 -11.66
C VAL A 238 32.03 -3.16 -12.89
N TYR A 239 31.23 -2.13 -12.90
CA TYR A 239 31.28 -1.06 -13.89
C TYR A 239 32.21 0.06 -13.42
N CYS A 240 32.86 0.73 -14.36
CA CYS A 240 33.78 1.82 -14.11
C CYS A 240 33.26 3.10 -14.76
N LYS A 241 33.23 4.20 -14.02
CA LYS A 241 32.80 5.50 -14.50
C LYS A 241 33.69 6.59 -13.90
N ILE A 242 34.01 7.63 -14.68
CA ILE A 242 34.66 8.84 -14.15
C ILE A 242 33.60 9.65 -13.40
N HIS A 243 33.93 10.06 -12.18
CA HIS A 243 33.09 10.86 -11.31
C HIS A 243 33.87 12.08 -10.81
N GLU A 244 33.17 13.11 -10.33
CA GLU A 244 33.79 14.34 -9.80
C GLU A 244 34.87 14.08 -8.72
N ARG A 245 34.74 12.97 -8.00
CA ARG A 245 35.64 12.59 -6.89
C ARG A 245 36.70 11.56 -7.30
N GLY A 246 36.87 11.23 -8.58
CA GLY A 246 37.79 10.23 -9.04
C GLY A 246 37.13 9.17 -9.93
N ILE A 247 37.53 7.92 -9.77
CA ILE A 247 36.96 6.78 -10.49
C ILE A 247 35.89 6.14 -9.60
N GLN A 248 34.66 6.11 -10.07
CA GLN A 248 33.57 5.35 -9.43
C GLN A 248 33.53 3.92 -9.99
N LEU A 249 33.62 2.95 -9.09
CA LEU A 249 33.42 1.54 -9.35
C LEU A 249 32.04 1.16 -8.81
N SER A 250 31.12 0.80 -9.72
CA SER A 250 29.76 0.38 -9.39
C SER A 250 29.67 -1.14 -9.42
N LEU A 251 29.64 -1.75 -8.26
CA LEU A 251 29.47 -3.19 -8.12
C LEU A 251 27.97 -3.52 -8.16
N ARG A 252 27.56 -4.27 -9.18
CA ARG A 252 26.18 -4.69 -9.40
C ARG A 252 26.05 -6.20 -9.20
N TYR A 253 25.08 -6.62 -8.38
CA TYR A 253 24.84 -8.01 -8.04
C TYR A 253 23.38 -8.27 -7.67
N LEU A 254 22.95 -9.52 -7.73
CA LEU A 254 21.62 -9.95 -7.30
C LEU A 254 21.64 -10.29 -5.81
N CYS A 255 20.66 -9.82 -5.04
CA CYS A 255 20.51 -10.17 -3.64
C CYS A 255 19.05 -10.34 -3.25
N ASN A 256 18.78 -11.10 -2.20
CA ASN A 256 17.46 -11.13 -1.59
C ASN A 256 17.17 -9.77 -0.95
N PRO A 257 15.99 -9.15 -1.22
CA PRO A 257 15.65 -7.81 -0.71
C PRO A 257 15.82 -7.65 0.81
N ARG A 258 15.53 -8.72 1.57
CA ARG A 258 15.64 -8.70 3.04
C ARG A 258 17.06 -8.84 3.56
N LYS A 259 17.98 -9.33 2.72
CA LYS A 259 19.40 -9.50 3.07
C LYS A 259 20.29 -8.39 2.53
N ARG A 260 19.73 -7.34 1.90
CA ARG A 260 20.49 -6.26 1.26
C ARG A 260 21.53 -5.66 2.21
N ARG A 261 21.12 -5.22 3.41
CA ARG A 261 22.04 -4.64 4.42
C ARG A 261 23.13 -5.59 4.88
N PHE A 262 22.81 -6.87 5.02
CA PHE A 262 23.79 -7.89 5.39
C PHE A 262 24.91 -7.98 4.36
N PHE A 263 24.55 -8.04 3.07
CA PHE A 263 25.54 -8.11 1.99
C PHE A 263 26.34 -6.80 1.87
N GLU A 264 25.71 -5.65 1.96
CA GLU A 264 26.38 -4.35 1.92
C GLU A 264 27.40 -4.19 3.04
N HIS A 265 27.06 -4.60 4.26
CA HIS A 265 27.94 -4.51 5.43
C HIS A 265 29.16 -5.41 5.24
N HIS A 266 28.96 -6.71 5.04
CA HIS A 266 30.07 -7.67 4.95
C HIS A 266 30.97 -7.42 3.74
N PHE A 267 30.38 -7.01 2.63
CA PHE A 267 31.14 -6.60 1.46
C PHE A 267 32.01 -5.38 1.76
N THR A 268 31.46 -4.37 2.42
CA THR A 268 32.19 -3.13 2.75
C THR A 268 33.36 -3.43 3.70
N GLU A 269 33.15 -4.26 4.71
CA GLU A 269 34.25 -4.70 5.61
C GLU A 269 35.35 -5.42 4.84
N ALA A 270 34.99 -6.44 4.06
CA ALA A 270 35.98 -7.22 3.29
C ALA A 270 36.71 -6.36 2.27
N MET A 271 36.04 -5.39 1.64
CA MET A 271 36.63 -4.44 0.70
C MET A 271 37.64 -3.53 1.41
N ILE A 272 37.27 -2.93 2.55
CA ILE A 272 38.16 -2.04 3.31
C ILE A 272 39.42 -2.79 3.76
N ASP A 273 39.26 -4.00 4.28
CA ASP A 273 40.40 -4.82 4.75
C ASP A 273 41.31 -5.14 3.57
N ARG A 274 40.78 -5.53 2.45
CA ARG A 274 41.56 -5.88 1.26
C ARG A 274 42.26 -4.67 0.63
N PHE A 275 41.57 -3.54 0.49
CA PHE A 275 42.13 -2.32 -0.09
C PHE A 275 43.24 -1.73 0.80
N ARG A 276 43.18 -1.87 2.12
CA ARG A 276 44.26 -1.46 3.04
C ARG A 276 45.58 -2.18 2.80
N MET A 277 45.55 -3.39 2.24
CA MET A 277 46.74 -4.17 1.90
C MET A 277 47.32 -3.76 0.55
N GLU A 278 46.65 -2.95 -0.24
CA GLU A 278 47.04 -2.57 -1.56
C GLU A 278 47.41 -1.05 -1.62
N PRO A 279 48.71 -0.72 -1.60
CA PRO A 279 49.16 0.69 -1.53
C PRO A 279 48.81 1.51 -2.79
N ASP A 280 48.53 0.84 -3.90
CA ASP A 280 48.15 1.41 -5.20
C ASP A 280 46.66 1.64 -5.36
N ILE A 281 45.85 1.36 -4.32
CA ILE A 281 44.42 1.63 -4.31
C ILE A 281 44.08 2.58 -3.17
N LYS A 282 43.61 3.79 -3.49
CA LYS A 282 43.23 4.82 -2.52
C LYS A 282 41.75 5.13 -2.59
N ILE A 283 41.02 4.84 -1.51
CA ILE A 283 39.60 5.24 -1.39
C ILE A 283 39.53 6.74 -1.25
N VAL A 284 38.66 7.40 -2.01
CA VAL A 284 38.49 8.85 -2.00
C VAL A 284 37.40 9.25 -1.01
N TYR A 285 37.74 10.20 -0.14
CA TYR A 285 36.79 10.92 0.70
C TYR A 285 36.42 12.26 0.07
N PRO A 286 35.32 12.92 0.47
CA PRO A 286 35.06 14.30 0.08
C PRO A 286 36.16 15.21 0.67
N ILE A 287 37.19 15.50 -0.13
CA ILE A 287 38.29 16.39 0.25
C ILE A 287 38.17 17.66 -0.59
N THR A 288 38.13 18.81 0.08
CA THR A 288 38.29 20.12 -0.58
C THR A 288 39.77 20.48 -0.57
N SER A 289 40.44 20.41 -1.72
CA SER A 289 41.80 20.91 -1.87
C SER A 289 41.78 22.40 -2.18
N ILE A 290 42.30 23.20 -1.25
CA ILE A 290 42.44 24.65 -1.47
C ILE A 290 43.87 24.91 -2.00
N TYR A 291 43.97 25.26 -3.27
CA TYR A 291 45.23 25.74 -3.84
C TYR A 291 45.40 27.22 -3.52
N LEU A 292 46.27 27.52 -2.59
CA LEU A 292 46.72 28.91 -2.35
C LEU A 292 47.76 29.27 -3.41
N GLU A 293 47.38 29.99 -4.43
CA GLU A 293 48.34 30.64 -5.35
C GLU A 293 49.18 31.62 -4.52
N LYS A 294 50.48 31.31 -4.33
CA LYS A 294 51.41 32.26 -3.76
C LYS A 294 51.53 33.43 -4.73
N GLY A 295 50.80 34.49 -4.47
CA GLY A 295 50.93 35.72 -5.19
C GLY A 295 52.40 36.12 -5.25
N MET A 296 52.93 36.30 -6.45
CA MET A 296 54.25 36.89 -6.67
C MET A 296 54.24 38.37 -6.17
N GLY A 297 54.52 38.53 -4.90
CA GLY A 297 54.90 39.82 -4.35
C GLY A 297 56.31 40.18 -4.79
N LYS A 298 56.47 40.61 -6.03
CA LYS A 298 57.63 41.46 -6.39
C LYS A 298 57.33 42.86 -5.91
N GLY A 299 57.66 43.11 -4.64
CA GLY A 299 57.85 44.45 -4.16
C GLY A 299 59.02 45.09 -4.87
N ASN A 300 58.69 46.02 -5.74
CA ASN A 300 59.67 46.94 -6.34
C ASN A 300 60.21 47.82 -5.24
N LYS A 301 61.43 47.56 -4.72
CA LYS A 301 62.23 48.50 -3.98
C LYS A 301 63.03 49.20 -5.02
N ASN A 302 62.62 50.46 -5.37
CA ASN A 302 63.50 51.55 -5.80
C ASN A 302 62.65 52.81 -6.18
N ALA A 303 62.51 53.74 -5.29
CA ALA A 303 62.65 55.15 -5.49
C ALA A 303 62.40 55.89 -4.14
#